data_aedc94c6530262ad219f610c472c6ce3
#
_entry.id   aedc94c6530262ad219f610c472c6ce3
#
_cell.length_a   1.000
_cell.length_b   1.000
_cell.length_c   1.000
_cell.angle_alpha   90.00
_cell.angle_beta   90.00
_cell.angle_gamma   90.00
#
_symmetry.space_group_name_H-M   'P 1'
#
loop_
_entity.id
_entity.type
_entity.pdbx_description
1 polymer ?
#
loop_
_entity_poly.entity_id
_entity_poly.type
_entity_poly.pdbx_seq_one_letter_code
_entity_poly.pdbx_strand_id
1 'polypeptide(L)'
;DEWWQFENDNNPTNVEWPIHENLSYDDNSPAATASTTGGPVGDPRWMPTVTSVNDGGLVPDAFTLEQNYPNPFNPTTEIAFTLDQKSDVRLVVHNILGQTIKVIASEALLAGKHEYTWNGKNDFGQTVPSGVYLYTLSTDARKVTKKMTLMK
;
A
#
# COMPACT_ATOMS: atom_id res chain seq x y z
N ASP A 1 15.77 48.14 22.01
CA ASP A 1 16.56 47.05 21.43
C ASP A 1 16.90 45.96 22.44
N GLU A 2 16.01 45.66 23.36
CA GLU A 2 16.24 44.60 24.34
C GLU A 2 15.01 43.73 24.47
N TRP A 3 14.96 42.73 23.67
CA TRP A 3 13.87 41.78 23.81
C TRP A 3 14.25 40.44 24.40
N TRP A 4 15.33 40.44 25.20
CA TRP A 4 15.74 39.32 26.02
C TRP A 4 16.14 39.82 27.40
N GLN A 5 15.20 40.19 28.23
CA GLN A 5 15.43 40.21 29.68
C GLN A 5 15.16 38.82 30.23
N PHE A 6 16.23 38.04 30.30
CA PHE A 6 16.21 36.90 31.22
C PHE A 6 16.19 37.43 32.62
N GLU A 7 15.10 37.26 33.33
CA GLU A 7 15.12 37.49 34.75
C GLU A 7 16.12 36.53 35.41
N ASN A 8 16.87 37.06 36.32
CA ASN A 8 18.18 36.66 36.77
C ASN A 8 18.12 35.56 37.82
N ASP A 9 17.42 34.49 37.58
CA ASP A 9 17.38 33.34 38.49
C ASP A 9 18.28 32.17 38.07
N ASN A 10 19.12 32.38 37.06
CA ASN A 10 20.09 31.39 36.58
C ASN A 10 19.47 29.98 36.33
N ASN A 11 18.16 29.88 36.17
CA ASN A 11 17.51 28.61 35.88
C ASN A 11 16.92 28.62 34.45
N PRO A 12 17.58 28.01 33.46
CA PRO A 12 17.08 27.97 32.10
C PRO A 12 15.81 27.12 31.93
N THR A 13 15.33 26.50 33.00
CA THR A 13 14.11 25.70 32.99
C THR A 13 12.87 26.46 33.41
N ASN A 14 13.03 27.71 33.91
CA ASN A 14 11.91 28.53 34.35
C ASN A 14 11.53 29.61 33.34
N VAL A 15 11.54 29.24 32.08
CA VAL A 15 10.95 30.08 31.04
C VAL A 15 9.45 29.83 31.07
N GLU A 16 8.77 30.61 31.89
CA GLU A 16 7.32 30.75 31.78
C GLU A 16 7.02 31.44 30.44
N TRP A 17 6.84 30.64 29.42
CA TRP A 17 6.18 31.11 28.23
C TRP A 17 4.77 31.55 28.65
N PRO A 18 4.30 32.73 28.27
CA PRO A 18 2.90 33.06 28.42
C PRO A 18 2.09 32.20 27.43
N ILE A 19 2.11 30.91 27.70
CA ILE A 19 1.18 29.98 27.04
C ILE A 19 -0.13 30.23 27.78
N HIS A 20 -0.84 31.20 27.30
CA HIS A 20 -2.22 31.36 27.72
C HIS A 20 -2.92 30.08 27.30
N GLU A 21 -3.48 29.43 28.28
CA GLU A 21 -4.13 28.13 28.27
C GLU A 21 -5.28 28.04 27.28
N ASN A 22 -5.47 29.01 26.43
CA ASN A 22 -6.58 29.06 25.52
C ASN A 22 -6.12 29.51 24.13
N LEU A 23 -5.65 28.54 23.33
CA LEU A 23 -5.46 28.70 21.90
C LEU A 23 -6.79 28.63 21.12
N SER A 24 -7.92 28.61 21.81
CA SER A 24 -9.21 28.81 21.18
C SER A 24 -9.35 30.29 20.82
N TYR A 25 -9.27 30.62 19.58
CA TYR A 25 -9.68 31.91 19.08
C TYR A 25 -11.16 32.10 19.41
N ASP A 26 -11.47 33.19 20.10
CA ASP A 26 -12.84 33.66 20.22
C ASP A 26 -13.34 33.90 18.78
N ASP A 27 -14.48 33.29 18.43
CA ASP A 27 -15.10 33.41 17.09
C ASP A 27 -15.36 34.88 16.69
N ASN A 28 -15.29 35.81 17.66
CA ASN A 28 -15.47 37.25 17.47
C ASN A 28 -14.14 38.01 17.41
N SER A 29 -12.97 37.33 17.42
CA SER A 29 -11.70 38.02 17.33
C SER A 29 -11.49 38.59 15.92
N PRO A 30 -10.87 39.78 15.77
CA PRO A 30 -10.54 40.33 14.45
C PRO A 30 -9.69 39.39 13.61
N ALA A 31 -8.95 38.48 14.24
CA ALA A 31 -8.14 37.47 13.57
C ALA A 31 -8.99 36.36 12.91
N ALA A 32 -10.14 36.03 13.51
CA ALA A 32 -11.04 35.03 12.94
C ALA A 32 -11.75 35.53 11.66
N THR A 33 -11.93 36.84 11.52
CA THR A 33 -12.64 37.46 10.40
C THR A 33 -11.69 38.04 9.33
N ALA A 34 -10.39 38.11 9.59
CA ALA A 34 -9.40 38.68 8.66
C ALA A 34 -9.02 37.75 7.50
N SER A 35 -9.43 36.51 7.54
CA SER A 35 -9.21 35.58 6.43
C SER A 35 -10.29 35.77 5.37
N THR A 36 -9.90 36.11 4.15
CA THR A 36 -10.80 36.22 3.00
C THR A 36 -11.43 34.88 2.60
N THR A 37 -11.01 33.78 3.22
CA THR A 37 -11.49 32.41 2.97
C THR A 37 -12.15 31.78 4.18
N GLY A 38 -12.36 32.54 5.29
CA GLY A 38 -13.05 32.06 6.50
C GLY A 38 -12.23 31.11 7.38
N GLY A 39 -10.92 31.03 7.16
CA GLY A 39 -10.00 30.24 7.98
C GLY A 39 -9.13 31.11 8.89
N PRO A 40 -8.39 30.53 9.85
CA PRO A 40 -7.48 31.26 10.72
C PRO A 40 -6.40 31.99 9.90
N VAL A 41 -6.01 33.17 10.36
CA VAL A 41 -4.99 33.99 9.70
C VAL A 41 -3.64 33.28 9.80
N GLY A 42 -3.19 32.73 8.68
CA GLY A 42 -1.87 32.17 8.49
C GLY A 42 -1.46 32.32 7.04
N ASP A 43 -0.17 32.44 6.75
CA ASP A 43 0.30 32.43 5.37
C ASP A 43 -0.13 31.09 4.71
N PRO A 44 -0.99 31.10 3.68
CA PRO A 44 -1.45 29.87 3.02
C PRO A 44 -0.30 29.05 2.41
N ARG A 45 0.90 29.64 2.30
CA ARG A 45 2.11 28.92 1.88
C ARG A 45 2.68 28.02 2.99
N TRP A 46 2.25 28.23 4.23
CA TRP A 46 2.62 27.41 5.38
C TRP A 46 1.57 26.34 5.72
N MET A 47 0.39 26.46 5.16
CA MET A 47 -0.45 25.27 5.14
C MET A 47 0.22 24.32 4.15
N PRO A 48 0.67 23.14 4.60
CA PRO A 48 0.81 22.07 3.66
C PRO A 48 -0.55 22.06 2.97
N THR A 49 -0.58 22.40 1.67
CA THR A 49 -1.69 21.93 0.87
C THR A 49 -1.80 20.47 1.27
N VAL A 50 -2.78 20.15 2.10
CA VAL A 50 -3.29 18.82 2.15
C VAL A 50 -3.86 18.66 0.75
N THR A 51 -2.94 18.53 -0.24
CA THR A 51 -3.28 17.66 -1.31
C THR A 51 -3.86 16.50 -0.56
N SER A 52 -5.19 16.37 -0.62
CA SER A 52 -5.82 15.18 -0.12
C SER A 52 -4.81 14.09 -0.47
N VAL A 53 -4.02 13.69 0.52
CA VAL A 53 -3.54 12.34 0.50
C VAL A 53 -4.87 11.68 0.22
N ASN A 54 -5.10 11.28 -1.02
CA ASN A 54 -5.81 10.08 -1.20
C ASN A 54 -5.03 9.17 -0.25
N ASP A 55 -5.41 9.20 1.04
CA ASP A 55 -5.47 7.97 1.78
C ASP A 55 -6.23 7.12 0.81
N GLY A 56 -5.42 6.47 -0.05
CA GLY A 56 -5.99 5.47 -0.89
C GLY A 56 -6.67 4.63 0.14
N GLY A 57 -7.94 5.08 0.38
CA GLY A 57 -8.73 4.57 1.47
C GLY A 57 -8.48 3.13 1.35
N LEU A 58 -7.97 2.48 2.37
CA LEU A 58 -7.56 1.10 2.34
C LEU A 58 -8.56 0.41 1.43
N VAL A 59 -8.25 0.43 0.12
CA VAL A 59 -9.08 -0.28 -0.84
C VAL A 59 -8.87 -1.68 -0.34
N PRO A 60 -9.88 -2.31 0.32
CA PRO A 60 -9.70 -3.63 0.89
C PRO A 60 -8.98 -4.42 -0.17
N ASP A 61 -7.84 -4.97 0.16
CA ASP A 61 -7.01 -5.64 -0.84
C ASP A 61 -7.94 -6.55 -1.62
N ALA A 62 -8.27 -6.18 -2.86
CA ALA A 62 -9.31 -6.86 -3.63
C ALA A 62 -9.02 -8.36 -3.74
N PHE A 63 -7.83 -8.76 -3.33
CA PHE A 63 -7.41 -10.16 -3.15
C PHE A 63 -6.10 -10.26 -2.36
N THR A 64 -5.88 -11.42 -1.75
CA THR A 64 -4.61 -11.83 -1.14
C THR A 64 -4.05 -13.00 -1.93
N LEU A 65 -2.80 -12.87 -2.43
CA LEU A 65 -2.09 -13.98 -3.08
C LEU A 65 -1.15 -14.61 -2.05
N GLU A 66 -1.28 -15.91 -1.84
CA GLU A 66 -0.43 -16.67 -0.90
C GLU A 66 0.90 -17.09 -1.55
N GLN A 67 1.89 -17.45 -0.73
CA GLN A 67 3.10 -18.08 -1.23
C GLN A 67 2.78 -19.50 -1.67
N ASN A 68 3.25 -19.87 -2.86
CA ASN A 68 3.07 -21.24 -3.35
C ASN A 68 3.67 -22.28 -2.38
N TYR A 69 3.02 -23.40 -2.25
CA TYR A 69 3.49 -24.50 -1.39
C TYR A 69 3.41 -25.86 -2.13
N PRO A 70 4.49 -26.67 -2.04
CA PRO A 70 5.79 -26.36 -1.48
C PRO A 70 6.58 -25.31 -2.28
N ASN A 71 7.57 -24.67 -1.66
CA ASN A 71 8.54 -23.82 -2.33
C ASN A 71 9.89 -23.92 -1.60
N PRO A 72 10.97 -24.46 -2.19
CA PRO A 72 11.04 -25.02 -3.56
C PRO A 72 10.13 -26.23 -3.79
N PHE A 73 9.77 -26.49 -5.04
CA PHE A 73 8.86 -27.58 -5.40
C PHE A 73 9.46 -28.51 -6.47
N ASN A 74 8.94 -29.76 -6.52
CA ASN A 74 9.37 -30.81 -7.46
C ASN A 74 8.23 -31.80 -7.75
N PRO A 75 7.70 -31.89 -8.97
CA PRO A 75 7.59 -30.82 -9.97
C PRO A 75 6.33 -29.98 -9.77
N THR A 76 5.54 -30.29 -8.72
CA THR A 76 4.19 -29.75 -8.50
C THR A 76 4.17 -28.80 -7.31
N THR A 77 3.43 -27.71 -7.45
CA THR A 77 3.16 -26.76 -6.38
C THR A 77 1.72 -26.26 -6.47
N GLU A 78 1.18 -25.86 -5.34
CA GLU A 78 -0.13 -25.23 -5.22
C GLU A 78 0.03 -23.72 -5.03
N ILE A 79 -0.82 -22.96 -5.71
CA ILE A 79 -0.92 -21.50 -5.63
C ILE A 79 -2.31 -21.20 -5.11
N ALA A 80 -2.39 -20.64 -3.92
CA ALA A 80 -3.64 -20.23 -3.30
C ALA A 80 -3.78 -18.71 -3.29
N PHE A 81 -5.01 -18.25 -3.40
CA PHE A 81 -5.37 -16.85 -3.24
C PHE A 81 -6.81 -16.71 -2.74
N THR A 82 -7.11 -15.58 -2.13
CA THR A 82 -8.44 -15.26 -1.64
C THR A 82 -8.93 -13.98 -2.30
N LEU A 83 -10.15 -13.98 -2.80
CA LEU A 83 -10.84 -12.82 -3.36
C LEU A 83 -11.85 -12.28 -2.35
N ASP A 84 -11.87 -10.97 -2.15
CA ASP A 84 -12.84 -10.31 -1.28
C ASP A 84 -14.19 -10.11 -1.96
N GLN A 85 -14.19 -10.06 -3.29
CA GLN A 85 -15.38 -9.91 -4.13
C GLN A 85 -15.22 -10.66 -5.45
N LYS A 86 -16.34 -10.85 -6.16
CA LYS A 86 -16.31 -11.40 -7.52
C LYS A 86 -15.42 -10.53 -8.42
N SER A 87 -14.46 -11.15 -9.10
CA SER A 87 -13.51 -10.46 -9.95
C SER A 87 -13.11 -11.33 -11.16
N ASP A 88 -12.80 -10.67 -12.26
CA ASP A 88 -12.12 -11.33 -13.37
C ASP A 88 -10.64 -11.49 -13.00
N VAL A 89 -10.18 -12.73 -12.93
CA VAL A 89 -8.81 -13.04 -12.51
C VAL A 89 -8.00 -13.62 -13.66
N ARG A 90 -6.74 -13.29 -13.65
CA ARG A 90 -5.76 -13.91 -14.51
C ARG A 90 -4.52 -14.32 -13.71
N LEU A 91 -4.30 -15.64 -13.59
CA LEU A 91 -3.14 -16.23 -12.94
C LEU A 91 -2.17 -16.74 -13.99
N VAL A 92 -0.96 -16.19 -14.06
CA VAL A 92 0.03 -16.46 -15.10
C VAL A 92 1.39 -16.75 -14.49
N VAL A 93 2.07 -17.75 -15.01
CA VAL A 93 3.46 -18.05 -14.69
C VAL A 93 4.37 -17.47 -15.75
N HIS A 94 5.45 -16.83 -15.32
CA HIS A 94 6.49 -16.22 -16.15
C HIS A 94 7.87 -16.76 -15.78
N ASN A 95 8.80 -16.70 -16.72
CA ASN A 95 10.23 -16.85 -16.41
C ASN A 95 10.81 -15.51 -15.90
N ILE A 96 12.08 -15.50 -15.52
CA ILE A 96 12.79 -14.30 -15.03
C ILE A 96 12.92 -13.19 -16.09
N LEU A 97 12.74 -13.51 -17.36
CA LEU A 97 12.74 -12.54 -18.46
C LEU A 97 11.34 -11.93 -18.69
N GLY A 98 10.34 -12.33 -17.91
CA GLY A 98 8.96 -11.87 -18.05
C GLY A 98 8.17 -12.56 -19.16
N GLN A 99 8.73 -13.57 -19.80
CA GLN A 99 8.02 -14.33 -20.84
C GLN A 99 6.98 -15.25 -20.18
N THR A 100 5.78 -15.26 -20.73
CA THR A 100 4.70 -16.14 -20.25
C THR A 100 5.05 -17.60 -20.54
N ILE A 101 5.02 -18.40 -19.49
CA ILE A 101 5.24 -19.84 -19.53
C ILE A 101 3.92 -20.58 -19.56
N LYS A 102 2.98 -20.19 -18.70
CA LYS A 102 1.66 -20.81 -18.59
C LYS A 102 0.61 -19.83 -18.07
N VAL A 103 -0.55 -19.86 -18.69
CA VAL A 103 -1.77 -19.28 -18.14
C VAL A 103 -2.47 -20.37 -17.34
N ILE A 104 -2.54 -20.22 -16.01
CA ILE A 104 -3.15 -21.22 -15.13
C ILE A 104 -4.66 -21.01 -15.04
N ALA A 105 -5.09 -19.75 -14.87
CA ALA A 105 -6.48 -19.37 -14.84
C ALA A 105 -6.69 -18.04 -15.56
N SER A 106 -7.83 -17.89 -16.22
CA SER A 106 -8.27 -16.65 -16.86
C SER A 106 -9.79 -16.69 -16.92
N GLU A 107 -10.46 -16.33 -15.82
CA GLU A 107 -11.90 -16.50 -15.63
C GLU A 107 -12.44 -15.58 -14.53
N ALA A 108 -13.77 -15.39 -14.54
CA ALA A 108 -14.47 -14.70 -13.47
C ALA A 108 -14.71 -15.64 -12.29
N LEU A 109 -14.17 -15.29 -11.12
CA LEU A 109 -14.32 -16.06 -9.89
C LEU A 109 -15.12 -15.29 -8.85
N LEU A 110 -15.83 -16.03 -8.01
CA LEU A 110 -16.57 -15.47 -6.87
C LEU A 110 -15.61 -15.12 -5.73
N ALA A 111 -16.12 -14.33 -4.76
CA ALA A 111 -15.42 -14.12 -3.50
C ALA A 111 -15.15 -15.47 -2.80
N GLY A 112 -13.99 -15.57 -2.16
CA GLY A 112 -13.58 -16.77 -1.44
C GLY A 112 -12.17 -17.24 -1.79
N LYS A 113 -11.77 -18.37 -1.21
CA LYS A 113 -10.47 -18.99 -1.41
C LYS A 113 -10.48 -19.83 -2.67
N HIS A 114 -9.43 -19.70 -3.48
CA HIS A 114 -9.18 -20.45 -4.71
C HIS A 114 -7.79 -21.06 -4.68
N GLU A 115 -7.65 -22.26 -5.21
CA GLU A 115 -6.42 -23.02 -5.24
C GLU A 115 -6.19 -23.62 -6.62
N TYR A 116 -4.98 -23.43 -7.16
CA TYR A 116 -4.58 -23.91 -8.48
C TYR A 116 -3.24 -24.61 -8.39
N THR A 117 -3.13 -25.73 -9.10
CA THR A 117 -1.91 -26.54 -9.13
C THR A 117 -1.11 -26.25 -10.40
N TRP A 118 0.19 -26.01 -10.25
CA TRP A 118 1.12 -25.99 -11.37
C TRP A 118 2.11 -27.14 -11.28
N ASN A 119 2.27 -27.87 -12.38
CA ASN A 119 3.08 -29.09 -12.48
C ASN A 119 4.40 -28.88 -13.25
N GLY A 120 4.92 -27.65 -13.32
CA GLY A 120 6.18 -27.35 -13.99
C GLY A 120 6.15 -27.55 -15.51
N LYS A 121 4.97 -27.36 -16.15
CA LYS A 121 4.81 -27.46 -17.60
C LYS A 121 4.34 -26.12 -18.20
N ASN A 122 4.76 -25.87 -19.43
CA ASN A 122 4.28 -24.73 -20.21
C ASN A 122 2.88 -25.00 -20.83
N ASP A 123 2.36 -24.03 -21.57
CA ASP A 123 1.04 -24.16 -22.25
C ASP A 123 1.02 -25.28 -23.30
N PHE A 124 2.17 -25.69 -23.82
CA PHE A 124 2.31 -26.80 -24.79
C PHE A 124 2.46 -28.16 -24.09
N GLY A 125 2.38 -28.23 -22.78
CA GLY A 125 2.55 -29.46 -21.99
C GLY A 125 4.00 -29.92 -21.83
N GLN A 126 4.96 -29.13 -22.28
CA GLN A 126 6.39 -29.44 -22.16
C GLN A 126 6.88 -29.04 -20.76
N THR A 127 7.74 -29.88 -20.21
CA THR A 127 8.35 -29.62 -18.90
C THR A 127 9.37 -28.50 -19.00
N VAL A 128 9.28 -27.51 -18.10
CA VAL A 128 10.22 -26.39 -18.06
C VAL A 128 11.45 -26.75 -17.20
N PRO A 129 12.62 -26.12 -17.44
CA PRO A 129 13.84 -26.38 -16.68
C PRO A 129 13.70 -25.98 -15.21
N SER A 130 14.58 -26.55 -14.34
CA SER A 130 14.73 -26.08 -12.96
C SER A 130 15.17 -24.64 -12.94
N GLY A 131 14.67 -23.86 -12.00
CA GLY A 131 14.99 -22.44 -11.89
C GLY A 131 13.94 -21.63 -11.18
N VAL A 132 14.12 -20.32 -11.24
CA VAL A 132 13.20 -19.35 -10.62
C VAL A 132 12.12 -18.95 -11.63
N TYR A 133 10.90 -18.98 -11.17
CA TYR A 133 9.70 -18.55 -11.90
C TYR A 133 8.95 -17.51 -11.07
N LEU A 134 8.17 -16.70 -11.76
CA LEU A 134 7.28 -15.71 -11.17
C LEU A 134 5.85 -16.11 -11.50
N TYR A 135 4.97 -16.03 -10.52
CA TYR A 135 3.54 -16.14 -10.77
C TYR A 135 2.84 -14.84 -10.40
N THR A 136 1.94 -14.44 -11.25
CA THR A 136 1.24 -13.16 -11.17
C THR A 136 -0.24 -13.41 -11.18
N LEU A 137 -0.91 -12.93 -10.14
CA LEU A 137 -2.36 -12.79 -10.11
C LEU A 137 -2.71 -11.35 -10.43
N SER A 138 -3.57 -11.15 -11.40
CA SER A 138 -4.11 -9.84 -11.79
C SER A 138 -5.62 -9.87 -11.80
N THR A 139 -6.20 -8.80 -11.31
CA THR A 139 -7.60 -8.43 -11.44
C THR A 139 -7.67 -7.06 -12.12
N ASP A 140 -8.86 -6.56 -12.40
CA ASP A 140 -9.05 -5.21 -12.96
C ASP A 140 -8.52 -4.12 -12.02
N ALA A 141 -8.54 -4.36 -10.70
CA ALA A 141 -8.15 -3.39 -9.68
C ALA A 141 -6.66 -3.46 -9.33
N ARG A 142 -6.03 -4.64 -9.40
CA ARG A 142 -4.68 -4.85 -8.83
C ARG A 142 -3.94 -6.02 -9.49
N LYS A 143 -2.60 -5.95 -9.40
CA LYS A 143 -1.68 -7.00 -9.83
C LYS A 143 -0.67 -7.30 -8.73
N VAL A 144 -0.52 -8.57 -8.36
CA VAL A 144 0.47 -9.06 -7.39
C VAL A 144 1.31 -10.17 -8.00
N THR A 145 2.62 -10.10 -7.81
CA THR A 145 3.57 -11.08 -8.32
C THR A 145 4.38 -11.66 -7.17
N LYS A 146 4.56 -12.97 -7.17
CA LYS A 146 5.43 -13.70 -6.23
C LYS A 146 6.40 -14.61 -6.97
N LYS A 147 7.45 -14.98 -6.23
CA LYS A 147 8.54 -15.83 -6.73
C LYS A 147 8.36 -17.27 -6.26
N MET A 148 8.68 -18.23 -7.11
CA MET A 148 8.75 -19.64 -6.79
C MET A 148 9.98 -20.30 -7.41
N THR A 149 10.44 -21.42 -6.83
CA THR A 149 11.64 -22.14 -7.28
C THR A 149 11.31 -23.59 -7.60
N LEU A 150 11.49 -23.97 -8.86
CA LEU A 150 11.38 -25.36 -9.33
C LEU A 150 12.72 -26.04 -9.19
N MET A 151 12.72 -27.17 -8.51
CA MET A 151 13.86 -28.10 -8.41
C MET A 151 13.46 -29.45 -9.01
N LYS A 152 14.38 -30.06 -9.70
CA LYS A 152 14.26 -31.43 -10.25
C LYS A 152 15.40 -32.27 -9.73
#